data_e90cc59e8dee1fe83c9b1a4479e73734
#
_entry.id   e90cc59e8dee1fe83c9b1a4479e73734
#
_cell.length_a   1.000
_cell.length_b   1.000
_cell.length_c   1.000
_cell.angle_alpha   90.00
_cell.angle_beta   90.00
_cell.angle_gamma   90.00
#
_symmetry.space_group_name_H-M   'P 1'
#
loop_
_entity.id
_entity.type
_entity.pdbx_description
1 polymer ?
#
loop_
_entity_poly.entity_id
_entity_poly.type
_entity_poly.pdbx_seq_one_letter_code
_entity_poly.pdbx_strand_id
1 'polypeptide(L)'
;MAIRSTASWRLPDGGRTLTYLPWLGDFDAPLKTTLAPIAGTGAITYTRAVQSYVTDYEWVLRRAISGEARFEWARRVQNLATYSQTLTNAIWTNSNTTLWTHTETVNGMPTYVLTDNATSASHSFRYTISHTLGNTYCVSAYVKAGTLSYCQLAVASVSTNYANFDLTNGTIGWQTWQAAITPVSGATGWYRISLYYTATVTSAQLTGVFMVTSPSSSRAQTYSGSGSTLYITGYQIEDITGQSILAPAEYVSTNVLSAFPYHGAGVDGVKYFDTTLTGAKIPESTLKGFLNEWQRVNSFLQSESMVTSWTRGWATAVASPIAVPTWLLAGCKLIPNAGTQASQTYQSITTSATNYTFSVYAKAGEMSFIQLCTTLTTSTWYVNFDLTNGTFNAPWTWTGKMEALPNGWYRCIAMTDTVVATTNNVVINIVSSLTSEHTEAVTGDGVGGLYLWQAQWENGTFASSPITTTTTTATRNWDILSYNVANVISNYGAVYLEFTMWFVPTVWVDRRVFWLTANTNNRLQITGSSITTNTTIITVGNGSSVLSTNLWNVVSTNTYSKVAVKWVNGWVANMFQNGSKSTNISSPSVAVTQIDVGNVGGAPLFWYIKNLKVWKSPPTDSELQALTTL
;
A
#
# COMPACT_ATOMS: atom_id res chain seq x y z
N MET A 1 -36.29 -0.99 -28.30
CA MET A 1 -36.70 -1.84 -27.16
C MET A 1 -35.57 -2.87 -26.99
N ALA A 2 -34.61 -2.62 -26.12
CA ALA A 2 -33.48 -3.52 -25.92
C ALA A 2 -33.89 -4.61 -24.93
N ILE A 3 -33.92 -5.84 -25.39
CA ILE A 3 -34.18 -7.00 -24.54
C ILE A 3 -32.98 -7.17 -23.63
N ARG A 4 -33.13 -6.88 -22.35
CA ARG A 4 -32.14 -7.22 -21.34
C ARG A 4 -32.16 -8.74 -21.18
N SER A 5 -31.08 -9.42 -21.60
CA SER A 5 -30.96 -10.86 -21.42
C SER A 5 -30.80 -11.19 -19.95
N THR A 6 -31.73 -11.93 -19.39
CA THR A 6 -31.61 -12.57 -18.08
C THR A 6 -30.70 -13.78 -18.19
N ALA A 7 -29.40 -13.61 -18.03
CA ALA A 7 -28.50 -14.75 -17.87
C ALA A 7 -28.58 -15.22 -16.42
N SER A 8 -29.21 -16.35 -16.17
CA SER A 8 -29.18 -17.04 -14.88
C SER A 8 -27.98 -17.99 -14.85
N TRP A 9 -27.03 -17.75 -13.97
CA TRP A 9 -25.94 -18.69 -13.66
C TRP A 9 -26.36 -19.53 -12.45
N ARG A 10 -26.34 -20.86 -12.58
CA ARG A 10 -26.49 -21.76 -11.45
C ARG A 10 -25.11 -22.07 -10.90
N LEU A 11 -24.93 -21.84 -9.61
CA LEU A 11 -23.77 -22.35 -8.88
C LEU A 11 -23.94 -23.87 -8.61
N PRO A 12 -22.83 -24.64 -8.55
CA PRO A 12 -22.87 -26.10 -8.42
C PRO A 12 -23.46 -26.65 -7.12
N ASP A 13 -23.74 -25.82 -6.15
CA ASP A 13 -24.11 -26.16 -4.77
C ASP A 13 -25.58 -25.91 -4.43
N GLY A 14 -26.46 -26.18 -5.38
CA GLY A 14 -27.88 -26.40 -5.08
C GLY A 14 -28.70 -25.20 -4.62
N GLY A 15 -29.16 -24.39 -5.57
CA GLY A 15 -30.49 -23.84 -5.39
C GLY A 15 -30.64 -22.41 -4.92
N ARG A 16 -29.68 -21.51 -5.12
CA ARG A 16 -29.99 -20.07 -5.13
C ARG A 16 -29.95 -19.54 -6.55
N THR A 17 -31.11 -19.23 -7.09
CA THR A 17 -31.23 -18.40 -8.30
C THR A 17 -30.70 -17.03 -7.92
N LEU A 18 -29.53 -16.65 -8.44
CA LEU A 18 -29.10 -15.26 -8.37
C LEU A 18 -30.08 -14.45 -9.25
N THR A 19 -31.09 -13.90 -8.64
CA THR A 19 -31.90 -12.86 -9.23
C THR A 19 -30.95 -11.74 -9.64
N TYR A 20 -30.93 -11.45 -10.96
CA TYR A 20 -30.38 -10.26 -11.61
C TYR A 20 -29.77 -9.26 -10.61
N LEU A 21 -28.44 -9.08 -10.68
CA LEU A 21 -27.76 -8.00 -9.97
C LEU A 21 -27.87 -6.73 -10.85
N PRO A 22 -28.84 -5.84 -10.61
CA PRO A 22 -28.97 -4.59 -11.35
C PRO A 22 -27.82 -3.61 -11.11
N TRP A 23 -26.84 -4.05 -10.35
CA TRP A 23 -25.76 -3.27 -9.78
C TRP A 23 -24.42 -3.39 -10.54
N LEU A 24 -24.32 -4.28 -11.52
CA LEU A 24 -23.14 -4.36 -12.38
C LEU A 24 -23.20 -3.26 -13.43
N GLY A 25 -22.22 -2.39 -13.48
CA GLY A 25 -22.09 -1.36 -14.52
C GLY A 25 -21.66 -1.94 -15.86
N ASP A 26 -21.85 -1.20 -16.94
CA ASP A 26 -21.20 -1.47 -18.24
C ASP A 26 -19.67 -1.35 -18.12
N PHE A 27 -19.22 -0.53 -17.16
CA PHE A 27 -17.85 -0.47 -16.65
C PHE A 27 -17.91 -0.55 -15.11
N ASP A 28 -17.15 -1.43 -14.52
CA ASP A 28 -17.12 -1.65 -13.06
C ASP A 28 -15.70 -1.90 -12.60
N ALA A 29 -15.13 -0.97 -11.84
CA ALA A 29 -13.83 -1.05 -11.21
C ALA A 29 -13.99 -1.04 -9.68
N PRO A 30 -13.77 -2.17 -9.00
CA PRO A 30 -13.98 -2.28 -7.55
C PRO A 30 -13.07 -1.36 -6.73
N LEU A 31 -11.84 -1.14 -7.18
CA LEU A 31 -10.83 -0.29 -6.53
C LEU A 31 -10.53 -0.69 -5.07
N LYS A 32 -10.71 -1.96 -4.72
CA LYS A 32 -10.46 -2.52 -3.37
C LYS A 32 -9.11 -3.21 -3.26
N THR A 33 -8.74 -3.93 -4.31
CA THR A 33 -7.49 -4.70 -4.41
C THR A 33 -6.88 -4.62 -5.80
N THR A 34 -7.57 -3.97 -6.73
CA THR A 34 -7.16 -3.90 -8.14
C THR A 34 -7.67 -2.63 -8.80
N LEU A 35 -6.89 -2.10 -9.74
CA LEU A 35 -7.34 -1.08 -10.69
C LEU A 35 -8.11 -1.70 -11.86
N ALA A 36 -7.95 -3.02 -12.10
CA ALA A 36 -8.57 -3.69 -13.22
C ALA A 36 -10.10 -3.69 -13.08
N PRO A 37 -10.86 -3.29 -14.12
CA PRO A 37 -12.29 -3.43 -14.12
C PRO A 37 -12.69 -4.91 -14.17
N ILE A 38 -13.77 -5.25 -13.48
CA ILE A 38 -14.39 -6.59 -13.54
C ILE A 38 -15.46 -6.67 -14.65
N ALA A 39 -15.88 -5.53 -15.15
CA ALA A 39 -16.74 -5.41 -16.32
C ALA A 39 -16.32 -4.21 -17.16
N GLY A 40 -16.56 -4.30 -18.47
CA GLY A 40 -16.18 -3.27 -19.43
C GLY A 40 -14.71 -3.36 -19.86
N THR A 41 -14.35 -2.53 -20.82
CA THR A 41 -12.98 -2.38 -21.33
C THR A 41 -12.56 -0.92 -21.26
N GLY A 42 -11.30 -0.69 -20.95
CA GLY A 42 -10.73 0.66 -20.91
C GLY A 42 -9.23 0.56 -20.59
N ALA A 43 -8.41 1.26 -21.37
CA ALA A 43 -7.00 1.38 -21.03
C ALA A 43 -6.86 2.14 -19.70
N ILE A 44 -6.13 1.55 -18.77
CA ILE A 44 -5.86 2.13 -17.46
C ILE A 44 -4.53 2.87 -17.52
N THR A 45 -4.51 4.07 -17.00
CA THR A 45 -3.27 4.79 -16.73
C THR A 45 -3.19 5.09 -15.25
N TYR A 46 -2.13 4.64 -14.62
CA TYR A 46 -1.82 4.98 -13.24
C TYR A 46 -0.36 5.41 -13.14
N THR A 47 -0.11 6.52 -12.47
CA THR A 47 1.25 7.02 -12.27
C THR A 47 1.44 7.54 -10.84
N ARG A 48 2.59 7.18 -10.27
CA ARG A 48 3.20 7.78 -9.08
C ARG A 48 4.71 7.56 -9.16
N ALA A 49 5.46 8.63 -9.38
CA ALA A 49 6.88 8.54 -9.75
C ALA A 49 7.80 8.01 -8.62
N VAL A 50 7.39 8.06 -7.37
CA VAL A 50 8.22 7.67 -6.22
C VAL A 50 7.57 6.59 -5.36
N GLN A 51 8.39 5.90 -4.57
CA GLN A 51 7.89 4.98 -3.55
C GLN A 51 7.03 5.71 -2.50
N SER A 52 6.15 4.97 -1.83
CA SER A 52 5.32 5.44 -0.73
C SER A 52 5.02 4.30 0.23
N TYR A 53 4.04 4.45 1.10
CA TYR A 53 3.62 3.42 2.04
C TYR A 53 2.13 3.15 1.91
N VAL A 54 1.74 1.93 2.27
CA VAL A 54 0.36 1.46 2.39
C VAL A 54 0.24 0.61 3.64
N THR A 55 -0.82 0.78 4.41
CA THR A 55 -1.09 -0.05 5.59
C THR A 55 -1.83 -1.31 5.15
N ASP A 56 -1.31 -2.48 5.48
CA ASP A 56 -1.99 -3.74 5.21
C ASP A 56 -3.04 -4.09 6.31
N TYR A 57 -3.78 -5.18 6.11
CA TYR A 57 -4.84 -5.62 7.02
C TYR A 57 -4.32 -6.03 8.43
N GLU A 58 -3.02 -6.29 8.59
CA GLU A 58 -2.35 -6.57 9.86
C GLU A 58 -1.75 -5.31 10.50
N TRP A 59 -2.10 -4.12 10.00
CA TRP A 59 -1.56 -2.82 10.45
C TRP A 59 -0.06 -2.63 10.18
N VAL A 60 0.55 -3.47 9.36
CA VAL A 60 1.94 -3.32 8.96
C VAL A 60 2.04 -2.27 7.86
N LEU A 61 2.91 -1.30 8.04
CA LEU A 61 3.17 -0.27 7.05
C LEU A 61 4.09 -0.83 5.97
N ARG A 62 3.54 -1.22 4.82
CA ARG A 62 4.27 -1.81 3.69
C ARG A 62 4.78 -0.74 2.76
N ARG A 63 6.01 -0.91 2.29
CA ARG A 63 6.60 -0.01 1.28
C ARG A 63 6.03 -0.35 -0.10
N ALA A 64 5.29 0.60 -0.69
CA ALA A 64 4.78 0.52 -2.05
C ALA A 64 5.82 1.10 -3.03
N ILE A 65 6.17 0.35 -4.07
CA ILE A 65 7.17 0.79 -5.05
C ILE A 65 6.64 1.88 -5.98
N SER A 66 7.52 2.53 -6.74
CA SER A 66 7.13 3.51 -7.77
C SER A 66 6.17 2.88 -8.77
N GLY A 67 5.11 3.59 -9.16
CA GLY A 67 4.07 3.11 -10.07
C GLY A 67 3.06 2.12 -9.48
N GLU A 68 3.21 1.71 -8.22
CA GLU A 68 2.28 0.81 -7.54
C GLU A 68 1.06 1.56 -7.00
N ALA A 69 -0.13 1.15 -7.42
CA ALA A 69 -1.39 1.57 -6.82
C ALA A 69 -1.53 1.00 -5.40
N ARG A 70 -2.01 1.81 -4.47
CA ARG A 70 -2.11 1.46 -3.06
C ARG A 70 -3.56 1.18 -2.68
N PHE A 71 -3.79 0.02 -2.08
CA PHE A 71 -5.10 -0.39 -1.58
C PHE A 71 -5.01 -0.60 -0.06
N GLU A 72 -5.43 0.41 0.68
CA GLU A 72 -5.33 0.42 2.14
C GLU A 72 -6.18 -0.67 2.78
N TRP A 73 -5.57 -1.37 3.76
CA TRP A 73 -6.15 -2.46 4.53
C TRP A 73 -6.42 -3.75 3.74
N ALA A 74 -5.92 -3.84 2.51
CA ALA A 74 -5.83 -5.08 1.76
C ALA A 74 -4.50 -5.79 2.07
N ARG A 75 -4.46 -7.10 1.93
CA ARG A 75 -3.21 -7.87 2.08
C ARG A 75 -2.35 -7.70 0.83
N ARG A 76 -1.16 -7.11 1.00
CA ARG A 76 -0.19 -6.90 -0.06
C ARG A 76 0.78 -8.06 -0.15
N VAL A 77 0.96 -8.62 -1.35
CA VAL A 77 1.96 -9.65 -1.66
C VAL A 77 2.88 -9.13 -2.75
N GLN A 78 4.18 -9.31 -2.55
CA GLN A 78 5.20 -8.97 -3.54
C GLN A 78 6.15 -10.15 -3.75
N ASN A 79 6.29 -10.58 -4.99
CA ASN A 79 7.36 -11.49 -5.38
C ASN A 79 8.61 -10.68 -5.76
N LEU A 80 9.68 -10.87 -5.04
CA LEU A 80 10.97 -10.20 -5.25
C LEU A 80 11.85 -10.89 -6.30
N ALA A 81 11.51 -12.13 -6.70
CA ALA A 81 12.21 -12.84 -7.77
C ALA A 81 11.64 -12.39 -9.13
N THR A 82 12.48 -11.85 -10.00
CA THR A 82 12.09 -11.52 -11.36
C THR A 82 12.13 -12.76 -12.27
N TYR A 83 11.35 -12.75 -13.35
CA TYR A 83 11.22 -13.89 -14.26
C TYR A 83 10.85 -15.19 -13.55
N SER A 84 9.95 -15.10 -12.57
CA SER A 84 9.61 -16.20 -11.66
C SER A 84 8.93 -17.41 -12.33
N GLN A 85 8.46 -17.25 -13.57
CA GLN A 85 7.93 -18.33 -14.43
C GLN A 85 8.79 -18.59 -15.67
N THR A 86 9.75 -17.71 -15.99
CA THR A 86 10.66 -17.86 -17.13
C THR A 86 12.04 -18.24 -16.61
N LEU A 87 12.13 -19.43 -16.03
CA LEU A 87 13.32 -19.90 -15.33
C LEU A 87 14.56 -20.11 -16.22
N THR A 88 14.39 -20.06 -17.54
CA THR A 88 15.49 -20.04 -18.51
C THR A 88 16.12 -18.67 -18.73
N ASN A 89 15.59 -17.61 -18.11
CA ASN A 89 16.17 -16.28 -18.21
C ASN A 89 17.57 -16.23 -17.58
N ALA A 90 18.47 -15.46 -18.19
CA ALA A 90 19.89 -15.37 -17.77
C ALA A 90 20.13 -14.80 -16.36
N ILE A 91 19.11 -14.22 -15.72
CA ILE A 91 19.19 -13.79 -14.30
C ILE A 91 19.30 -14.99 -13.34
N TRP A 92 18.83 -16.16 -13.76
CA TRP A 92 18.91 -17.40 -13.03
C TRP A 92 20.27 -18.07 -13.23
N THR A 93 20.83 -18.62 -12.17
CA THR A 93 22.13 -19.28 -12.20
C THR A 93 21.98 -20.78 -12.06
N ASN A 94 22.36 -21.52 -13.08
CA ASN A 94 22.58 -22.96 -13.02
C ASN A 94 24.01 -23.24 -12.52
N SER A 95 24.15 -24.08 -11.50
CA SER A 95 25.45 -24.53 -11.01
C SER A 95 25.49 -26.05 -11.03
N ASN A 96 26.30 -26.60 -11.94
CA ASN A 96 26.41 -28.03 -12.21
C ASN A 96 25.07 -28.69 -12.59
N THR A 97 24.15 -27.89 -13.15
CA THR A 97 22.84 -28.33 -13.61
C THR A 97 22.53 -27.73 -14.98
N THR A 98 21.60 -28.36 -15.67
CA THR A 98 20.95 -27.81 -16.87
C THR A 98 19.45 -27.72 -16.66
N LEU A 99 18.82 -26.77 -17.33
CA LEU A 99 17.37 -26.52 -17.21
C LEU A 99 16.74 -26.54 -18.60
N TRP A 100 15.68 -27.34 -18.78
CA TRP A 100 14.94 -27.47 -20.02
C TRP A 100 13.44 -27.26 -19.79
N THR A 101 12.75 -26.67 -20.75
CA THR A 101 11.29 -26.51 -20.72
C THR A 101 10.63 -27.90 -20.78
N HIS A 102 9.62 -28.11 -19.94
CA HIS A 102 8.79 -29.31 -19.93
C HIS A 102 7.39 -29.00 -20.48
N THR A 103 6.68 -30.02 -20.95
CA THR A 103 5.34 -29.85 -21.57
C THR A 103 4.20 -29.76 -20.59
N GLU A 104 4.38 -30.23 -19.34
CA GLU A 104 3.39 -30.13 -18.27
C GLU A 104 3.26 -28.67 -17.81
N THR A 105 2.07 -28.28 -17.34
CA THR A 105 1.83 -27.01 -16.67
C THR A 105 1.24 -27.23 -15.29
N VAL A 106 1.55 -26.33 -14.35
CA VAL A 106 1.02 -26.34 -12.98
C VAL A 106 0.35 -25.01 -12.70
N ASN A 107 -0.95 -25.02 -12.42
CA ASN A 107 -1.73 -23.80 -12.23
C ASN A 107 -1.55 -22.77 -13.36
N GLY A 108 -1.40 -23.24 -14.60
CA GLY A 108 -1.14 -22.42 -15.78
C GLY A 108 0.31 -21.94 -15.92
N MET A 109 1.22 -22.31 -15.01
CA MET A 109 2.63 -21.97 -15.09
C MET A 109 3.39 -22.99 -15.96
N PRO A 110 4.33 -22.54 -16.83
CA PRO A 110 5.24 -23.44 -17.52
C PRO A 110 6.14 -24.17 -16.51
N THR A 111 6.51 -25.41 -16.79
CA THR A 111 7.38 -26.21 -15.92
C THR A 111 8.70 -26.50 -16.59
N TYR A 112 9.69 -26.85 -15.80
CA TYR A 112 11.06 -27.08 -16.25
C TYR A 112 11.63 -28.34 -15.62
N VAL A 113 12.49 -29.03 -16.38
CA VAL A 113 13.30 -30.16 -15.91
C VAL A 113 14.67 -29.62 -15.51
N LEU A 114 15.02 -29.74 -14.26
CA LEU A 114 16.34 -29.49 -13.73
C LEU A 114 17.13 -30.80 -13.70
N THR A 115 18.26 -30.87 -14.38
CA THR A 115 19.08 -32.09 -14.53
C THR A 115 20.49 -31.82 -13.97
N ASP A 116 21.01 -32.72 -13.13
CA ASP A 116 22.39 -32.68 -12.68
C ASP A 116 23.37 -33.13 -13.78
N ASN A 117 24.64 -32.68 -13.65
CA ASN A 117 25.74 -33.16 -14.50
C ASN A 117 26.64 -34.11 -13.72
N ALA A 118 27.58 -34.80 -14.41
CA ALA A 118 28.46 -35.81 -13.81
C ALA A 118 29.56 -35.23 -12.90
N THR A 119 29.57 -33.92 -12.62
CA THR A 119 30.57 -33.28 -11.76
C THR A 119 30.37 -33.70 -10.30
N SER A 120 31.46 -33.98 -9.57
CA SER A 120 31.40 -34.15 -8.12
C SER A 120 31.37 -32.79 -7.44
N ALA A 121 30.18 -32.26 -7.24
CA ALA A 121 29.93 -30.90 -6.71
C ALA A 121 28.52 -30.79 -6.13
N SER A 122 28.15 -29.60 -5.69
CA SER A 122 26.74 -29.28 -5.41
C SER A 122 26.02 -28.92 -6.71
N HIS A 123 24.79 -29.39 -6.87
CA HIS A 123 23.94 -29.19 -8.04
C HIS A 123 22.78 -28.30 -7.66
N SER A 124 22.62 -27.13 -8.32
CA SER A 124 21.61 -26.16 -7.89
C SER A 124 21.15 -25.22 -8.99
N PHE A 125 19.93 -24.73 -8.81
CA PHE A 125 19.31 -23.64 -9.55
C PHE A 125 19.04 -22.48 -8.59
N ARG A 126 19.57 -21.26 -8.86
CA ARG A 126 19.70 -20.19 -7.87
C ARG A 126 19.29 -18.82 -8.42
N TYR A 127 18.86 -17.97 -7.50
CA TYR A 127 18.54 -16.56 -7.71
C TYR A 127 19.28 -15.68 -6.67
N THR A 128 19.72 -14.50 -7.08
CA THR A 128 20.35 -13.52 -6.18
C THR A 128 19.35 -12.46 -5.79
N ILE A 129 19.17 -12.27 -4.48
CA ILE A 129 18.32 -11.23 -3.89
C ILE A 129 19.11 -10.39 -2.89
N SER A 130 18.83 -9.07 -2.84
CA SER A 130 19.34 -8.19 -1.79
C SER A 130 18.50 -8.36 -0.52
N HIS A 131 19.15 -8.76 0.55
CA HIS A 131 18.55 -8.87 1.87
C HIS A 131 18.78 -7.58 2.68
N THR A 132 17.86 -7.31 3.60
CA THR A 132 18.01 -6.29 4.65
C THR A 132 18.15 -7.00 6.00
N LEU A 133 19.15 -6.64 6.78
CA LEU A 133 19.37 -7.16 8.14
C LEU A 133 18.10 -7.06 8.98
N GLY A 134 17.71 -8.15 9.63
CA GLY A 134 16.55 -8.22 10.52
C GLY A 134 15.23 -8.50 9.81
N ASN A 135 15.16 -8.40 8.47
CA ASN A 135 13.96 -8.77 7.74
C ASN A 135 13.79 -10.29 7.70
N THR A 136 12.54 -10.72 7.76
CA THR A 136 12.16 -12.13 7.61
C THR A 136 11.66 -12.37 6.19
N TYR A 137 12.25 -13.37 5.53
CA TYR A 137 11.92 -13.74 4.17
C TYR A 137 11.30 -15.13 4.10
N CYS A 138 10.41 -15.32 3.12
CA CYS A 138 9.93 -16.61 2.68
C CYS A 138 10.42 -16.86 1.25
N VAL A 139 11.11 -17.97 1.04
CA VAL A 139 11.44 -18.49 -0.29
C VAL A 139 10.56 -19.69 -0.55
N SER A 140 9.88 -19.74 -1.70
CA SER A 140 9.06 -20.88 -2.09
C SER A 140 9.22 -21.21 -3.58
N ALA A 141 9.02 -22.48 -3.90
CA ALA A 141 9.02 -22.98 -5.28
C ALA A 141 8.05 -24.16 -5.42
N TYR A 142 7.56 -24.38 -6.62
CA TYR A 142 6.82 -25.58 -6.95
C TYR A 142 7.79 -26.61 -7.51
N VAL A 143 7.78 -27.81 -6.91
CA VAL A 143 8.70 -28.90 -7.24
C VAL A 143 7.98 -30.24 -7.33
N LYS A 144 8.52 -31.15 -8.15
CA LYS A 144 8.04 -32.54 -8.27
C LYS A 144 9.25 -33.45 -8.45
N ALA A 145 9.17 -34.66 -7.88
CA ALA A 145 10.18 -35.69 -8.10
C ALA A 145 10.30 -36.05 -9.59
N GLY A 146 11.53 -36.19 -10.03
CA GLY A 146 11.88 -36.80 -11.30
C GLY A 146 12.49 -38.19 -11.05
N THR A 147 13.71 -38.40 -11.52
CA THR A 147 14.50 -39.57 -11.12
C THR A 147 15.11 -39.39 -9.72
N LEU A 148 15.22 -38.16 -9.25
CA LEU A 148 15.62 -37.80 -7.88
C LEU A 148 14.39 -37.46 -7.06
N SER A 149 14.33 -37.97 -5.83
CA SER A 149 13.19 -37.80 -4.91
C SER A 149 13.38 -36.66 -3.90
N TYR A 150 14.56 -36.11 -3.79
CA TYR A 150 14.89 -35.15 -2.75
C TYR A 150 15.39 -33.84 -3.31
N CYS A 151 14.96 -32.75 -2.70
CA CYS A 151 15.50 -31.42 -2.96
C CYS A 151 15.73 -30.65 -1.68
N GLN A 152 16.45 -29.54 -1.77
CA GLN A 152 16.71 -28.63 -0.66
C GLN A 152 16.44 -27.20 -1.08
N LEU A 153 15.78 -26.42 -0.25
CA LEU A 153 15.82 -24.96 -0.32
C LEU A 153 16.94 -24.47 0.59
N ALA A 154 17.81 -23.60 0.09
CA ALA A 154 18.90 -23.03 0.87
C ALA A 154 19.22 -21.58 0.50
N VAL A 155 19.80 -20.85 1.47
CA VAL A 155 20.30 -19.48 1.33
C VAL A 155 21.82 -19.49 1.46
N ALA A 156 22.53 -18.88 0.51
CA ALA A 156 23.97 -19.12 0.35
C ALA A 156 24.87 -18.55 1.44
N SER A 157 24.59 -17.40 2.00
CA SER A 157 25.51 -16.72 2.91
C SER A 157 25.27 -17.00 4.39
N VAL A 158 24.13 -17.58 4.72
CA VAL A 158 23.86 -17.99 6.08
C VAL A 158 24.02 -19.49 6.14
N SER A 159 25.15 -19.93 6.65
CA SER A 159 25.60 -21.33 6.62
C SER A 159 24.64 -22.36 7.24
N THR A 160 23.57 -21.90 7.86
CA THR A 160 22.60 -22.72 8.59
C THR A 160 21.21 -22.73 7.99
N ASN A 161 20.88 -21.86 7.03
CA ASN A 161 19.49 -21.71 6.55
C ASN A 161 19.20 -22.63 5.36
N TYR A 162 18.69 -23.82 5.65
CA TYR A 162 18.21 -24.75 4.63
C TYR A 162 17.16 -25.72 5.19
N ALA A 163 16.42 -26.33 4.27
CA ALA A 163 15.52 -27.44 4.56
C ALA A 163 15.53 -28.44 3.42
N ASN A 164 15.57 -29.73 3.73
CA ASN A 164 15.44 -30.84 2.79
C ASN A 164 13.99 -31.28 2.68
N PHE A 165 13.57 -31.69 1.50
CA PHE A 165 12.21 -32.14 1.21
C PHE A 165 12.24 -33.49 0.51
N ASP A 166 11.42 -34.42 0.99
CA ASP A 166 11.11 -35.69 0.35
C ASP A 166 9.87 -35.52 -0.53
N LEU A 167 10.06 -35.48 -1.81
CA LEU A 167 9.01 -35.25 -2.82
C LEU A 167 8.21 -36.52 -3.16
N THR A 168 8.65 -37.70 -2.70
CA THR A 168 7.90 -38.95 -2.84
C THR A 168 6.83 -39.05 -1.76
N ASN A 169 7.20 -38.72 -0.53
CA ASN A 169 6.33 -38.86 0.63
C ASN A 169 5.64 -37.53 1.02
N GLY A 170 6.02 -36.38 0.41
CA GLY A 170 5.49 -35.06 0.75
C GLY A 170 5.85 -34.64 2.17
N THR A 171 7.08 -34.95 2.64
CA THR A 171 7.52 -34.68 4.00
C THR A 171 8.79 -33.81 4.03
N ILE A 172 8.99 -33.12 5.15
CA ILE A 172 10.22 -32.38 5.42
C ILE A 172 11.23 -33.35 6.02
N GLY A 173 12.44 -33.31 5.49
CA GLY A 173 13.60 -34.00 6.07
C GLY A 173 14.29 -33.13 7.12
N TRP A 174 15.62 -33.16 7.15
CA TRP A 174 16.40 -32.30 8.04
C TRP A 174 16.22 -30.83 7.68
N GLN A 175 16.00 -29.99 8.68
CA GLN A 175 15.88 -28.55 8.54
C GLN A 175 16.57 -27.82 9.70
N THR A 176 17.08 -26.64 9.41
CA THR A 176 17.67 -25.75 10.41
C THR A 176 16.77 -24.57 10.76
N TRP A 177 15.77 -24.29 9.92
CA TRP A 177 14.76 -23.24 10.11
C TRP A 177 13.38 -23.75 9.73
N GLN A 178 12.35 -22.96 10.04
CA GLN A 178 10.98 -23.30 9.70
C GLN A 178 10.81 -23.48 8.20
N ALA A 179 10.19 -24.56 7.80
CA ALA A 179 9.89 -24.92 6.43
C ALA A 179 8.51 -25.54 6.32
N ALA A 180 7.95 -25.54 5.11
CA ALA A 180 6.70 -26.23 4.83
C ALA A 180 6.76 -26.93 3.46
N ILE A 181 6.00 -28.00 3.32
CA ILE A 181 5.73 -28.70 2.08
C ILE A 181 4.22 -28.91 1.99
N THR A 182 3.61 -28.49 0.89
CA THR A 182 2.16 -28.56 0.71
C THR A 182 1.86 -29.13 -0.68
N PRO A 183 1.02 -30.19 -0.80
CA PRO A 183 0.62 -30.73 -2.09
C PRO A 183 -0.13 -29.67 -2.90
N VAL A 184 0.10 -29.63 -4.21
CA VAL A 184 -0.57 -28.72 -5.12
C VAL A 184 -1.89 -29.31 -5.56
N SER A 185 -2.99 -28.63 -5.28
CA SER A 185 -4.32 -29.07 -5.70
C SER A 185 -4.41 -29.16 -7.23
N GLY A 186 -4.93 -30.29 -7.72
CA GLY A 186 -5.09 -30.52 -9.16
C GLY A 186 -3.81 -30.87 -9.93
N ALA A 187 -2.65 -31.03 -9.25
CA ALA A 187 -1.38 -31.36 -9.89
C ALA A 187 -0.67 -32.49 -9.11
N THR A 188 -0.92 -33.73 -9.50
CA THR A 188 -0.41 -34.92 -8.79
C THR A 188 1.13 -34.96 -8.77
N GLY A 189 1.67 -35.21 -7.57
CA GLY A 189 3.12 -35.28 -7.33
C GLY A 189 3.83 -33.93 -7.25
N TRP A 190 3.14 -32.83 -7.48
CA TRP A 190 3.67 -31.48 -7.27
C TRP A 190 3.45 -30.99 -5.85
N TYR A 191 4.47 -30.36 -5.31
CA TYR A 191 4.44 -29.73 -3.99
C TYR A 191 4.90 -28.28 -4.11
N ARG A 192 4.31 -27.41 -3.30
CA ARG A 192 4.90 -26.12 -2.99
C ARG A 192 5.74 -26.27 -1.74
N ILE A 193 7.04 -26.09 -1.88
CA ILE A 193 7.99 -26.09 -0.77
C ILE A 193 8.32 -24.66 -0.37
N SER A 194 8.56 -24.42 0.92
CA SER A 194 8.94 -23.11 1.42
C SER A 194 9.94 -23.19 2.56
N LEU A 195 10.78 -22.15 2.67
CA LEU A 195 11.75 -21.95 3.73
C LEU A 195 11.63 -20.52 4.24
N TYR A 196 11.54 -20.35 5.56
CA TYR A 196 11.46 -19.05 6.22
C TYR A 196 12.76 -18.79 6.95
N TYR A 197 13.27 -17.55 6.90
CA TYR A 197 14.51 -17.17 7.58
C TYR A 197 14.59 -15.66 7.81
N THR A 198 15.28 -15.26 8.88
CA THR A 198 15.59 -13.86 9.15
C THR A 198 16.99 -13.54 8.66
N ALA A 199 17.14 -12.47 7.89
CA ALA A 199 18.43 -12.05 7.36
C ALA A 199 19.35 -11.53 8.48
N THR A 200 20.58 -12.02 8.52
CA THR A 200 21.60 -11.62 9.51
C THR A 200 22.58 -10.57 8.97
N VAL A 201 22.45 -10.21 7.71
CA VAL A 201 23.27 -9.20 7.03
C VAL A 201 22.45 -8.43 6.00
N THR A 202 22.84 -7.18 5.72
CA THR A 202 22.35 -6.43 4.56
C THR A 202 23.31 -6.65 3.41
N SER A 203 22.98 -7.53 2.49
CA SER A 203 23.78 -7.82 1.29
C SER A 203 23.04 -8.67 0.27
N ALA A 204 23.59 -8.76 -0.93
CA ALA A 204 23.10 -9.67 -1.96
C ALA A 204 23.39 -11.14 -1.57
N GLN A 205 22.36 -11.99 -1.67
CA GLN A 205 22.40 -13.37 -1.24
C GLN A 205 21.84 -14.29 -2.32
N LEU A 206 22.45 -15.46 -2.49
CA LEU A 206 21.95 -16.52 -3.35
C LEU A 206 20.92 -17.36 -2.58
N THR A 207 19.73 -17.52 -3.15
CA THR A 207 18.73 -18.49 -2.70
C THR A 207 18.47 -19.49 -3.82
N GLY A 208 18.10 -20.73 -3.52
CA GLY A 208 17.84 -21.66 -4.61
C GLY A 208 17.35 -23.03 -4.21
N VAL A 209 16.99 -23.78 -5.25
CA VAL A 209 16.67 -25.22 -5.18
C VAL A 209 17.96 -25.99 -5.46
N PHE A 210 18.35 -26.83 -4.52
CA PHE A 210 19.49 -27.74 -4.62
C PHE A 210 18.97 -29.17 -4.79
N MET A 211 19.61 -29.91 -5.64
CA MET A 211 19.41 -31.35 -5.80
C MET A 211 20.22 -32.05 -4.71
N VAL A 212 19.59 -32.94 -3.96
CA VAL A 212 20.23 -33.70 -2.87
C VAL A 212 19.80 -35.17 -2.92
N THR A 213 20.58 -36.07 -2.36
CA THR A 213 20.37 -37.52 -2.48
C THR A 213 19.63 -38.16 -1.30
N SER A 214 19.36 -37.38 -0.23
CA SER A 214 18.75 -37.87 1.00
C SER A 214 17.97 -36.78 1.71
N PRO A 215 16.91 -37.12 2.47
CA PRO A 215 16.21 -36.14 3.31
C PRO A 215 17.05 -35.63 4.48
N SER A 216 18.19 -36.27 4.78
CA SER A 216 19.15 -35.86 5.80
C SER A 216 20.43 -35.23 5.24
N SER A 217 20.46 -34.91 3.96
CA SER A 217 21.62 -34.31 3.30
C SER A 217 22.08 -33.02 3.98
N SER A 218 23.40 -32.82 4.06
CA SER A 218 23.98 -31.56 4.50
C SER A 218 23.62 -30.41 3.57
N ARG A 219 23.79 -29.18 4.03
CA ARG A 219 23.54 -28.01 3.19
C ARG A 219 24.42 -28.03 1.93
N ALA A 220 23.79 -27.82 0.76
CA ALA A 220 24.45 -27.82 -0.54
C ALA A 220 25.34 -29.06 -0.75
N GLN A 221 24.79 -30.24 -0.49
CA GLN A 221 25.50 -31.52 -0.56
C GLN A 221 26.32 -31.64 -1.85
N THR A 222 27.57 -32.07 -1.70
CA THR A 222 28.42 -32.46 -2.81
C THR A 222 28.20 -33.94 -3.11
N TYR A 223 27.90 -34.28 -4.37
CA TYR A 223 27.79 -35.65 -4.85
C TYR A 223 28.14 -35.72 -6.35
N SER A 224 28.47 -36.90 -6.86
CA SER A 224 28.66 -37.08 -8.29
C SER A 224 27.31 -37.28 -8.98
N GLY A 225 26.92 -36.31 -9.80
CA GLY A 225 25.67 -36.38 -10.54
C GLY A 225 25.70 -37.48 -11.62
N SER A 226 24.52 -37.88 -12.06
CA SER A 226 24.33 -38.98 -13.03
C SER A 226 23.28 -38.68 -14.13
N GLY A 227 22.91 -37.40 -14.26
CA GLY A 227 21.78 -37.01 -15.12
C GLY A 227 20.43 -37.15 -14.40
N SER A 228 20.43 -37.10 -13.08
CA SER A 228 19.21 -37.14 -12.27
C SER A 228 18.37 -35.87 -12.46
N THR A 229 17.06 -36.02 -12.35
CA THR A 229 16.12 -34.94 -12.67
C THR A 229 15.20 -34.59 -11.54
N LEU A 230 14.82 -33.30 -11.47
CA LEU A 230 13.71 -32.74 -10.71
C LEU A 230 12.87 -31.85 -11.63
N TYR A 231 11.59 -31.67 -11.31
CA TYR A 231 10.74 -30.68 -12.00
C TYR A 231 10.55 -29.46 -11.11
N ILE A 232 10.66 -28.26 -11.69
CA ILE A 232 10.52 -27.00 -10.95
C ILE A 232 9.70 -25.98 -11.72
N THR A 233 9.01 -25.07 -11.00
CA THR A 233 8.38 -23.86 -11.53
C THR A 233 8.06 -22.87 -10.42
N GLY A 234 7.57 -21.69 -10.78
CA GLY A 234 6.91 -20.74 -9.89
C GLY A 234 7.73 -20.35 -8.65
N TYR A 235 8.91 -19.79 -8.85
CA TYR A 235 9.78 -19.36 -7.75
C TYR A 235 9.29 -18.04 -7.16
N GLN A 236 9.16 -17.95 -5.84
CA GLN A 236 8.73 -16.74 -5.15
C GLN A 236 9.60 -16.45 -3.94
N ILE A 237 10.00 -15.18 -3.80
CA ILE A 237 10.69 -14.64 -2.63
C ILE A 237 9.85 -13.48 -2.11
N GLU A 238 9.50 -13.54 -0.84
CA GLU A 238 8.66 -12.56 -0.16
C GLU A 238 9.37 -11.99 1.05
N ASP A 239 9.27 -10.69 1.26
CA ASP A 239 9.55 -10.07 2.55
C ASP A 239 8.27 -10.19 3.40
N ILE A 240 8.31 -11.10 4.37
CA ILE A 240 7.20 -11.39 5.29
C ILE A 240 7.39 -10.77 6.67
N THR A 241 8.28 -9.79 6.77
CA THR A 241 8.56 -9.09 8.03
C THR A 241 7.26 -8.51 8.61
N GLY A 242 6.97 -8.82 9.87
CA GLY A 242 5.77 -8.37 10.58
C GLY A 242 4.50 -9.16 10.27
N GLN A 243 4.53 -10.21 9.44
CA GLN A 243 3.40 -11.12 9.31
C GLN A 243 3.21 -11.93 10.60
N SER A 244 1.95 -12.07 11.03
CA SER A 244 1.60 -12.87 12.22
C SER A 244 1.76 -14.38 12.00
N ILE A 245 1.65 -14.84 10.76
CA ILE A 245 1.74 -16.24 10.35
C ILE A 245 2.88 -16.41 9.36
N LEU A 246 3.81 -17.34 9.67
CA LEU A 246 4.86 -17.72 8.74
C LEU A 246 4.33 -18.75 7.74
N ALA A 247 3.86 -18.28 6.61
CA ALA A 247 3.43 -19.08 5.48
C ALA A 247 3.69 -18.33 4.17
N PRO A 248 3.92 -19.04 3.03
CA PRO A 248 4.01 -18.39 1.74
C PRO A 248 2.63 -17.85 1.35
N ALA A 249 2.58 -16.62 0.87
CA ALA A 249 1.36 -16.07 0.28
C ALA A 249 1.04 -16.76 -1.06
N GLU A 250 -0.09 -16.43 -1.66
CA GLU A 250 -0.44 -16.88 -3.00
C GLU A 250 0.68 -16.49 -3.99
N TYR A 251 0.90 -17.36 -4.96
CA TYR A 251 1.94 -17.09 -5.96
C TYR A 251 1.59 -15.87 -6.82
N VAL A 252 2.56 -14.96 -6.91
CA VAL A 252 2.50 -13.76 -7.74
C VAL A 252 3.60 -13.86 -8.80
N SER A 253 3.21 -13.95 -10.07
CA SER A 253 4.16 -14.05 -11.18
C SER A 253 4.89 -12.74 -11.44
N THR A 254 6.06 -12.82 -12.05
CA THR A 254 6.85 -11.67 -12.50
C THR A 254 7.30 -11.84 -13.95
N ASN A 255 7.37 -10.73 -14.70
CA ASN A 255 7.86 -10.66 -16.07
C ASN A 255 7.14 -11.61 -17.07
N VAL A 256 5.88 -11.95 -16.83
CA VAL A 256 5.10 -12.84 -17.71
C VAL A 256 4.07 -12.10 -18.56
N LEU A 257 3.67 -10.90 -18.16
CA LEU A 257 2.76 -10.04 -18.91
C LEU A 257 3.46 -8.75 -19.26
N SER A 258 3.19 -8.21 -20.42
CA SER A 258 3.79 -6.94 -20.89
C SER A 258 2.83 -5.76 -20.82
N ALA A 259 1.54 -6.00 -20.52
CA ALA A 259 0.50 -4.98 -20.55
C ALA A 259 0.01 -4.63 -19.14
N PHE A 260 -0.20 -3.34 -18.92
CA PHE A 260 -0.90 -2.80 -17.76
C PHE A 260 -2.39 -3.15 -17.82
N PRO A 261 -3.09 -3.43 -16.68
CA PRO A 261 -2.57 -3.48 -15.31
C PRO A 261 -2.03 -4.86 -14.95
N TYR A 262 -0.79 -4.90 -14.58
CA TYR A 262 -0.14 -6.10 -14.11
C TYR A 262 -0.64 -6.43 -12.69
N HIS A 263 -1.12 -7.65 -12.46
CA HIS A 263 -1.67 -8.09 -11.17
C HIS A 263 -2.67 -7.14 -10.50
N GLY A 264 -3.18 -6.14 -11.25
CA GLY A 264 -4.15 -5.16 -10.75
C GLY A 264 -3.57 -4.00 -9.93
N ALA A 265 -2.30 -4.05 -9.57
CA ALA A 265 -1.64 -2.97 -8.81
C ALA A 265 -0.92 -1.94 -9.69
N GLY A 266 -0.87 -2.14 -10.99
CA GLY A 266 -0.19 -1.27 -11.94
C GLY A 266 1.30 -1.55 -12.11
N VAL A 267 1.88 -2.45 -11.32
CA VAL A 267 3.29 -2.87 -11.37
C VAL A 267 3.41 -4.37 -11.38
N ASP A 268 4.54 -4.86 -11.93
CA ASP A 268 4.85 -6.27 -11.98
C ASP A 268 5.21 -6.84 -10.60
N GLY A 269 4.83 -8.08 -10.35
CA GLY A 269 5.19 -8.81 -9.14
C GLY A 269 4.49 -8.36 -7.86
N VAL A 270 3.51 -7.46 -7.93
CA VAL A 270 2.72 -7.03 -6.77
C VAL A 270 1.24 -7.30 -6.98
N LYS A 271 0.60 -7.87 -5.96
CA LYS A 271 -0.83 -8.12 -5.96
C LYS A 271 -1.42 -7.88 -4.58
N TYR A 272 -2.65 -7.34 -4.56
CA TYR A 272 -3.43 -7.17 -3.34
C TYR A 272 -4.57 -8.19 -3.28
N PHE A 273 -4.89 -8.61 -2.07
CA PHE A 273 -5.92 -9.61 -1.79
C PHE A 273 -6.90 -9.08 -0.73
N ASP A 274 -8.17 -9.45 -0.90
CA ASP A 274 -9.24 -9.20 0.07
C ASP A 274 -9.42 -10.39 1.04
N THR A 275 -8.40 -11.23 1.13
CA THR A 275 -8.35 -12.39 2.02
C THR A 275 -7.12 -12.35 2.90
N THR A 276 -7.24 -12.89 4.11
CA THR A 276 -6.11 -13.15 5.00
C THR A 276 -5.21 -14.25 4.42
N LEU A 277 -4.05 -14.46 5.01
CA LEU A 277 -3.14 -15.53 4.60
C LEU A 277 -3.76 -16.94 4.77
N THR A 278 -4.72 -17.10 5.68
CA THR A 278 -5.46 -18.34 5.88
C THR A 278 -6.69 -18.50 4.98
N GLY A 279 -6.92 -17.56 4.06
CA GLY A 279 -8.01 -17.58 3.09
C GLY A 279 -9.35 -17.00 3.61
N ALA A 280 -9.42 -16.53 4.86
CA ALA A 280 -10.60 -15.86 5.37
C ALA A 280 -10.79 -14.50 4.68
N LYS A 281 -12.03 -14.12 4.38
CA LYS A 281 -12.32 -12.81 3.79
C LYS A 281 -12.03 -11.69 4.80
N ILE A 282 -11.32 -10.66 4.35
CA ILE A 282 -11.19 -9.41 5.08
C ILE A 282 -12.54 -8.68 5.01
N PRO A 283 -13.11 -8.26 6.14
CA PRO A 283 -14.41 -7.58 6.13
C PRO A 283 -14.42 -6.36 5.19
N GLU A 284 -15.49 -6.21 4.43
CA GLU A 284 -15.68 -5.11 3.47
C GLU A 284 -15.56 -3.72 4.13
N SER A 285 -15.98 -3.61 5.39
CA SER A 285 -15.85 -2.39 6.20
C SER A 285 -14.40 -2.04 6.53
N THR A 286 -13.51 -3.04 6.53
CA THR A 286 -12.07 -2.85 6.78
C THR A 286 -11.37 -2.32 5.54
N LEU A 287 -11.66 -2.85 4.36
CA LEU A 287 -11.02 -2.44 3.10
C LEU A 287 -11.33 -0.97 2.78
N LYS A 288 -10.29 -0.12 2.80
CA LYS A 288 -10.43 1.32 2.49
C LYS A 288 -10.40 1.62 0.99
N GLY A 289 -9.97 0.68 0.16
CA GLY A 289 -9.88 0.85 -1.29
C GLY A 289 -8.65 1.63 -1.75
N PHE A 290 -8.72 2.16 -2.96
CA PHE A 290 -7.63 2.88 -3.61
C PHE A 290 -7.33 4.19 -2.88
N LEU A 291 -6.09 4.36 -2.44
CA LEU A 291 -5.60 5.60 -1.82
C LEU A 291 -5.10 6.55 -2.90
N ASN A 292 -5.74 7.71 -2.99
CA ASN A 292 -5.33 8.81 -3.85
C ASN A 292 -4.76 9.95 -3.01
N GLU A 293 -3.54 10.36 -3.25
CA GLU A 293 -2.85 11.40 -2.48
C GLU A 293 -2.24 12.50 -3.36
N TRP A 294 -2.12 13.69 -2.75
CA TRP A 294 -1.47 14.85 -3.34
C TRP A 294 0.04 14.70 -3.43
N GLN A 295 0.62 15.54 -4.30
CA GLN A 295 2.02 15.87 -4.18
C GLN A 295 2.31 16.51 -2.82
N ARG A 296 3.29 15.97 -2.14
CA ARG A 296 3.81 16.48 -0.87
C ARG A 296 5.32 16.44 -0.88
N VAL A 297 5.92 17.36 -0.16
CA VAL A 297 7.37 17.41 0.07
C VAL A 297 7.62 17.20 1.54
N ASN A 298 8.43 16.22 1.90
CA ASN A 298 9.00 16.16 3.24
C ASN A 298 10.27 17.03 3.25
N SER A 299 10.23 18.10 4.03
CA SER A 299 11.32 19.07 4.11
C SER A 299 12.42 18.66 5.11
N PHE A 300 12.19 17.67 5.97
CA PHE A 300 13.25 17.12 6.81
C PHE A 300 14.24 16.29 5.98
N LEU A 301 15.48 16.25 6.43
CA LEU A 301 16.51 15.33 5.97
C LEU A 301 16.60 14.15 6.93
N GLN A 302 17.02 12.96 6.43
CA GLN A 302 17.18 11.76 7.26
C GLN A 302 15.94 11.46 8.10
N SER A 303 14.77 11.39 7.45
CA SER A 303 13.48 11.28 8.14
C SER A 303 13.30 9.98 8.93
N GLU A 304 13.93 8.87 8.52
CA GLU A 304 13.83 7.58 9.20
C GLU A 304 14.76 7.49 10.44
N SER A 305 15.73 8.39 10.58
CA SER A 305 16.66 8.38 11.72
C SER A 305 17.15 9.79 12.04
N MET A 306 16.96 10.23 13.27
CA MET A 306 17.39 11.55 13.76
C MET A 306 18.84 11.52 14.27
N VAL A 307 19.65 10.52 13.89
CA VAL A 307 21.05 10.38 14.33
C VAL A 307 21.98 11.31 13.57
N THR A 308 21.72 11.55 12.28
CA THR A 308 22.52 12.42 11.41
C THR A 308 21.65 13.55 10.85
N SER A 309 22.26 14.67 10.46
CA SER A 309 21.61 15.85 9.88
C SER A 309 20.58 16.55 10.80
N TRP A 310 20.48 16.15 12.05
CA TRP A 310 19.63 16.78 13.07
C TRP A 310 20.50 17.48 14.12
N THR A 311 20.19 18.72 14.43
CA THR A 311 20.82 19.46 15.53
C THR A 311 20.18 19.06 16.86
N ARG A 312 20.98 18.94 17.89
CA ARG A 312 20.51 18.53 19.23
C ARG A 312 20.77 19.63 20.26
N GLY A 313 19.78 19.87 21.10
CA GLY A 313 19.90 20.69 22.29
C GLY A 313 19.73 19.80 23.52
N TRP A 314 20.80 19.63 24.32
CA TRP A 314 20.80 18.87 25.57
C TRP A 314 20.22 17.44 25.47
N ALA A 315 20.34 16.83 24.31
CA ALA A 315 19.91 15.47 24.05
C ALA A 315 20.92 14.73 23.18
N THR A 316 20.94 13.42 23.29
CA THR A 316 21.69 12.51 22.44
C THR A 316 20.71 11.65 21.65
N ALA A 317 20.96 11.46 20.35
CA ALA A 317 20.21 10.52 19.54
C ALA A 317 21.13 9.37 19.09
N VAL A 318 20.72 8.14 19.36
CA VAL A 318 21.48 6.94 18.99
C VAL A 318 20.63 6.04 18.09
N ALA A 319 21.27 5.40 17.13
CA ALA A 319 20.59 4.39 16.33
C ALA A 319 20.10 3.26 17.25
N SER A 320 18.87 2.86 17.09
CA SER A 320 18.27 1.82 17.92
C SER A 320 17.60 0.77 17.03
N PRO A 321 18.00 -0.50 17.09
CA PRO A 321 17.41 -1.58 16.31
C PRO A 321 16.09 -2.03 16.93
N ILE A 322 15.12 -1.12 17.02
CA ILE A 322 13.75 -1.42 17.46
C ILE A 322 12.86 -1.65 16.25
N ALA A 323 11.89 -2.57 16.37
CA ALA A 323 10.90 -2.79 15.33
C ALA A 323 10.00 -1.55 15.20
N VAL A 324 10.14 -0.81 14.10
CA VAL A 324 9.32 0.36 13.74
C VAL A 324 8.00 -0.08 13.07
N PRO A 325 7.05 0.82 12.73
CA PRO A 325 5.78 0.43 12.13
C PRO A 325 5.84 -0.41 10.84
N THR A 326 6.96 -0.42 10.15
CA THR A 326 7.24 -1.36 9.05
C THR A 326 7.77 -2.71 9.51
N TRP A 327 7.90 -2.91 10.82
CA TRP A 327 8.56 -4.06 11.47
C TRP A 327 10.05 -4.20 11.17
N LEU A 328 10.63 -3.30 10.40
CA LEU A 328 12.08 -3.23 10.22
C LEU A 328 12.75 -2.84 11.54
N LEU A 329 13.95 -3.37 11.76
CA LEU A 329 14.78 -2.93 12.88
C LEU A 329 15.48 -1.62 12.50
N ALA A 330 14.86 -0.49 12.87
CA ALA A 330 15.28 0.85 12.48
C ALA A 330 14.93 1.86 13.59
N GLY A 331 15.07 3.15 13.27
CA GLY A 331 14.74 4.24 14.17
C GLY A 331 15.90 4.68 15.05
N CYS A 332 15.62 5.60 15.93
CA CYS A 332 16.57 6.11 16.90
C CYS A 332 15.94 6.28 18.28
N LYS A 333 16.76 6.22 19.33
CA LYS A 333 16.39 6.61 20.69
C LYS A 333 16.89 8.03 20.93
N LEU A 334 15.99 8.94 21.30
CA LEU A 334 16.31 10.28 21.76
C LEU A 334 16.39 10.25 23.29
N ILE A 335 17.53 10.65 23.81
CA ILE A 335 17.90 10.53 25.22
C ILE A 335 18.21 11.93 25.76
N PRO A 336 17.50 12.46 26.79
CA PRO A 336 17.90 13.66 27.50
C PRO A 336 19.27 13.48 28.16
N ASN A 337 20.15 14.47 28.01
CA ASN A 337 21.40 14.46 28.75
C ASN A 337 21.14 14.57 30.26
N ALA A 338 22.07 14.11 31.08
CA ALA A 338 21.93 14.20 32.54
C ALA A 338 21.75 15.67 33.01
N GLY A 339 20.80 15.89 33.93
CA GLY A 339 20.42 17.20 34.43
C GLY A 339 19.08 17.70 33.89
N THR A 340 18.66 18.88 34.33
CA THR A 340 17.36 19.49 33.98
C THR A 340 17.56 20.52 32.89
N GLN A 341 17.14 20.17 31.64
CA GLN A 341 17.35 20.97 30.44
C GLN A 341 16.23 20.76 29.42
N ALA A 342 16.05 21.72 28.50
CA ALA A 342 15.18 21.53 27.33
C ALA A 342 15.84 20.53 26.33
N SER A 343 15.39 19.29 26.34
CA SER A 343 16.01 18.16 25.63
C SER A 343 15.34 17.93 24.29
N GLN A 344 16.01 18.31 23.21
CA GLN A 344 15.38 18.41 21.88
C GLN A 344 16.28 17.98 20.74
N THR A 345 15.64 17.64 19.60
CA THR A 345 16.27 17.50 18.29
C THR A 345 15.49 18.29 17.24
N TYR A 346 16.17 18.93 16.29
CA TYR A 346 15.51 19.82 15.34
C TYR A 346 16.27 19.96 14.02
N GLN A 347 15.58 20.48 13.00
CA GLN A 347 16.18 21.02 11.79
C GLN A 347 15.67 22.44 11.53
N SER A 348 16.55 23.30 10.99
CA SER A 348 16.19 24.63 10.53
C SER A 348 15.64 24.56 9.12
N ILE A 349 14.39 24.95 8.92
CA ILE A 349 13.66 24.83 7.66
C ILE A 349 13.11 26.20 7.27
N THR A 350 13.33 26.60 6.02
CA THR A 350 12.70 27.80 5.45
C THR A 350 11.26 27.45 5.06
N THR A 351 10.30 28.18 5.62
CA THR A 351 8.87 28.01 5.38
C THR A 351 8.32 29.10 4.48
N SER A 352 7.24 28.81 3.76
CA SER A 352 6.38 29.79 3.11
C SER A 352 5.24 30.20 4.04
N ALA A 353 4.57 31.33 3.78
CA ALA A 353 3.40 31.76 4.57
C ALA A 353 2.18 30.89 4.24
N THR A 354 2.08 29.72 4.88
CA THR A 354 1.02 28.74 4.69
C THR A 354 0.93 27.79 5.89
N ASN A 355 -0.09 26.94 5.91
CA ASN A 355 -0.23 25.89 6.92
C ASN A 355 0.75 24.73 6.65
N TYR A 356 1.25 24.14 7.70
CA TYR A 356 2.10 22.95 7.66
C TYR A 356 1.56 21.86 8.58
N THR A 357 1.95 20.65 8.29
CA THR A 357 1.73 19.50 9.17
C THR A 357 3.08 18.90 9.56
N PHE A 358 3.28 18.75 10.86
CA PHE A 358 4.41 18.08 11.45
C PHE A 358 3.97 16.71 11.96
N SER A 359 4.56 15.63 11.48
CA SER A 359 4.30 14.31 12.02
C SER A 359 5.59 13.53 12.28
N VAL A 360 5.55 12.66 13.29
CA VAL A 360 6.63 11.73 13.63
C VAL A 360 6.02 10.47 14.23
N TYR A 361 6.62 9.35 13.95
CA TYR A 361 6.31 8.11 14.64
C TYR A 361 7.14 8.05 15.91
N ALA A 362 6.47 7.88 17.05
CA ALA A 362 7.09 7.87 18.38
C ALA A 362 6.57 6.69 19.20
N LYS A 363 7.43 6.18 20.09
CA LYS A 363 7.10 5.14 21.05
C LYS A 363 7.74 5.44 22.38
N ALA A 364 6.98 5.22 23.48
CA ALA A 364 7.51 5.33 24.82
C ALA A 364 8.69 4.38 25.04
N GLY A 365 9.71 4.86 25.68
CA GLY A 365 10.77 4.11 26.33
C GLY A 365 10.67 4.33 27.83
N GLU A 366 11.73 4.78 28.46
CA GLU A 366 11.72 5.23 29.86
C GLU A 366 11.07 6.62 30.00
N MET A 367 11.03 7.39 28.90
CA MET A 367 10.29 8.63 28.75
C MET A 367 9.05 8.40 27.87
N SER A 368 7.95 9.12 28.14
CA SER A 368 6.67 8.88 27.48
C SER A 368 5.98 10.13 26.93
N PHE A 369 6.51 11.31 27.15
CA PHE A 369 5.92 12.54 26.64
C PHE A 369 6.80 13.22 25.60
N ILE A 370 6.20 13.59 24.48
CA ILE A 370 6.88 14.28 23.37
C ILE A 370 6.11 15.55 23.02
N GLN A 371 6.82 16.60 22.66
CA GLN A 371 6.27 17.84 22.15
C GLN A 371 6.74 18.08 20.72
N LEU A 372 5.82 18.37 19.82
CA LEU A 372 6.12 18.88 18.48
C LEU A 372 5.87 20.38 18.46
N CYS A 373 6.89 21.14 18.08
CA CYS A 373 6.83 22.61 18.14
C CYS A 373 7.74 23.28 17.11
N THR A 374 7.66 24.61 17.05
CA THR A 374 8.61 25.46 16.30
C THR A 374 9.16 26.52 17.24
N THR A 375 10.42 26.92 17.03
CA THR A 375 11.03 28.03 17.79
C THR A 375 10.90 29.34 17.02
N LEU A 376 9.70 29.83 16.82
CA LEU A 376 9.48 31.18 16.33
C LEU A 376 9.65 32.20 17.47
N THR A 377 10.34 33.27 17.20
CA THR A 377 10.57 34.36 18.17
C THR A 377 9.30 35.09 18.59
N THR A 378 8.17 34.83 17.92
CA THR A 378 6.90 35.54 18.16
C THR A 378 5.71 34.64 18.47
N SER A 379 5.85 33.30 18.47
CA SER A 379 4.73 32.38 18.66
C SER A 379 5.18 31.07 19.27
N THR A 380 4.65 30.76 20.44
CA THR A 380 4.95 29.56 21.24
C THR A 380 3.97 28.44 20.88
N TRP A 381 3.97 27.97 19.64
CA TRP A 381 3.04 26.95 19.18
C TRP A 381 3.62 25.55 19.36
N TYR A 382 2.85 24.70 20.00
CA TYR A 382 3.24 23.33 20.27
C TYR A 382 2.04 22.43 20.50
N VAL A 383 2.27 21.12 20.36
CA VAL A 383 1.35 20.05 20.77
C VAL A 383 2.13 19.03 21.59
N ASN A 384 1.62 18.71 22.78
CA ASN A 384 2.15 17.67 23.65
C ASN A 384 1.42 16.35 23.42
N PHE A 385 2.15 15.25 23.46
CA PHE A 385 1.62 13.89 23.23
C PHE A 385 2.07 12.96 24.36
N ASP A 386 1.13 12.15 24.86
CA ASP A 386 1.37 11.06 25.80
C ASP A 386 1.41 9.73 25.07
N LEU A 387 2.61 9.17 24.95
CA LEU A 387 2.88 7.91 24.25
C LEU A 387 2.48 6.66 25.05
N THR A 388 2.07 6.81 26.31
CA THR A 388 1.55 5.71 27.14
C THR A 388 0.05 5.55 26.93
N ASN A 389 -0.68 6.67 26.96
CA ASN A 389 -2.14 6.68 26.94
C ASN A 389 -2.73 7.00 25.55
N GLY A 390 -1.91 7.41 24.57
CA GLY A 390 -2.37 7.76 23.22
C GLY A 390 -3.22 9.04 23.20
N THR A 391 -2.90 10.01 24.07
CA THR A 391 -3.63 11.27 24.19
C THR A 391 -2.71 12.46 23.87
N PHE A 392 -3.30 13.59 23.54
CA PHE A 392 -2.55 14.81 23.26
C PHE A 392 -3.22 16.05 23.87
N ASN A 393 -2.44 17.11 24.02
CA ASN A 393 -2.90 18.45 24.41
C ASN A 393 -2.33 19.50 23.46
N ALA A 394 -3.21 20.30 22.88
CA ALA A 394 -2.89 21.41 21.99
C ALA A 394 -3.42 22.70 22.62
N PRO A 395 -2.64 23.40 23.47
CA PRO A 395 -3.14 24.52 24.29
C PRO A 395 -3.37 25.81 23.49
N TRP A 396 -2.91 25.86 22.23
CA TRP A 396 -3.00 27.04 21.35
C TRP A 396 -3.78 26.75 20.08
N THR A 397 -3.55 27.51 19.00
CA THR A 397 -4.26 27.42 17.73
C THR A 397 -3.88 26.20 16.90
N TRP A 398 -2.77 25.53 17.22
CA TRP A 398 -2.43 24.25 16.58
C TRP A 398 -3.43 23.17 16.95
N THR A 399 -3.63 22.24 16.05
CA THR A 399 -4.44 21.06 16.33
C THR A 399 -3.58 19.81 16.34
N GLY A 400 -3.91 18.87 17.22
CA GLY A 400 -3.20 17.61 17.36
C GLY A 400 -4.02 16.43 16.88
N LYS A 401 -3.34 15.34 16.53
CA LYS A 401 -3.92 14.02 16.31
C LYS A 401 -2.92 12.95 16.69
N MET A 402 -3.38 11.83 17.25
CA MET A 402 -2.58 10.62 17.43
C MET A 402 -3.22 9.46 16.71
N GLU A 403 -2.41 8.67 16.04
CA GLU A 403 -2.81 7.43 15.37
C GLU A 403 -2.06 6.27 16.01
N ALA A 404 -2.81 5.39 16.69
CA ALA A 404 -2.24 4.22 17.32
C ALA A 404 -1.81 3.19 16.27
N LEU A 405 -0.65 2.59 16.48
CA LEU A 405 -0.08 1.53 15.64
C LEU A 405 0.32 0.33 16.52
N PRO A 406 0.59 -0.84 15.92
CA PRO A 406 1.07 -1.98 16.66
C PRO A 406 2.35 -1.71 17.46
N ASN A 407 2.59 -2.54 18.47
CA ASN A 407 3.79 -2.49 19.33
C ASN A 407 3.99 -1.18 20.10
N GLY A 408 2.91 -0.46 20.41
CA GLY A 408 2.97 0.78 21.20
C GLY A 408 3.57 1.97 20.45
N TRP A 409 3.62 1.94 19.15
CA TRP A 409 3.92 3.09 18.32
C TRP A 409 2.70 3.99 18.15
N TYR A 410 2.94 5.27 18.05
CA TYR A 410 1.96 6.28 17.66
C TYR A 410 2.52 7.16 16.57
N ARG A 411 1.69 7.53 15.61
CA ARG A 411 1.98 8.67 14.75
C ARG A 411 1.44 9.91 15.44
N CYS A 412 2.33 10.74 15.94
CA CYS A 412 2.03 12.05 16.53
C CYS A 412 1.97 13.09 15.43
N ILE A 413 0.88 13.83 15.32
CA ILE A 413 0.61 14.79 14.25
C ILE A 413 0.23 16.12 14.87
N ALA A 414 0.96 17.18 14.52
CA ALA A 414 0.66 18.56 14.87
C ALA A 414 0.38 19.33 13.57
N MET A 415 -0.76 19.99 13.48
CA MET A 415 -1.18 20.79 12.33
C MET A 415 -1.13 22.27 12.72
N THR A 416 -0.36 23.04 11.96
CA THR A 416 -0.14 24.47 12.23
C THR A 416 -1.24 25.32 11.62
N ASP A 417 -1.46 26.51 12.16
CA ASP A 417 -2.02 27.64 11.40
C ASP A 417 -1.00 28.13 10.36
N THR A 418 -1.35 29.20 9.64
CA THR A 418 -0.45 29.82 8.69
C THR A 418 0.82 30.29 9.39
N VAL A 419 1.96 29.64 9.12
CA VAL A 419 3.27 30.04 9.65
C VAL A 419 3.83 31.23 8.85
N VAL A 420 4.70 32.01 9.47
CA VAL A 420 5.38 33.11 8.81
C VAL A 420 6.44 32.59 7.84
N ALA A 421 6.59 33.27 6.69
CA ALA A 421 7.64 32.96 5.73
C ALA A 421 9.01 33.37 6.28
N THR A 422 9.72 32.42 6.89
CA THR A 422 11.05 32.61 7.49
C THR A 422 11.73 31.26 7.71
N THR A 423 12.98 31.27 8.13
CA THR A 423 13.65 30.06 8.58
C THR A 423 13.32 29.80 10.04
N ASN A 424 12.75 28.62 10.31
CA ASN A 424 12.29 28.16 11.62
C ASN A 424 13.02 26.91 12.03
N ASN A 425 13.30 26.74 13.33
CA ASN A 425 13.62 25.42 13.85
C ASN A 425 12.31 24.65 14.07
N VAL A 426 12.18 23.51 13.43
CA VAL A 426 11.08 22.56 13.62
C VAL A 426 11.58 21.48 14.55
N VAL A 427 10.98 21.39 15.74
CA VAL A 427 11.57 20.78 16.94
C VAL A 427 10.75 19.60 17.43
N ILE A 428 11.44 18.51 17.75
CA ILE A 428 10.95 17.41 18.58
C ILE A 428 11.58 17.58 19.95
N ASN A 429 10.79 17.83 20.97
CA ASN A 429 11.23 18.03 22.35
C ASN A 429 10.70 16.92 23.25
N ILE A 430 11.49 16.46 24.24
CA ILE A 430 11.00 15.59 25.31
C ILE A 430 10.48 16.50 26.43
N VAL A 431 9.29 16.20 26.94
CA VAL A 431 8.65 16.93 28.03
C VAL A 431 8.22 15.99 29.14
N SER A 432 7.79 16.54 30.28
CA SER A 432 7.45 15.76 31.48
C SER A 432 5.96 15.39 31.57
N SER A 433 5.08 16.11 30.86
CA SER A 433 3.63 15.91 30.92
C SER A 433 2.88 16.45 29.70
N LEU A 434 1.58 16.17 29.60
CA LEU A 434 0.69 16.78 28.61
C LEU A 434 0.49 18.29 28.81
N THR A 435 0.72 18.78 30.02
CA THR A 435 0.54 20.20 30.35
C THR A 435 1.85 20.98 30.34
N SER A 436 2.95 20.35 29.97
CA SER A 436 4.26 21.02 29.86
C SER A 436 4.19 22.20 28.90
N GLU A 437 4.86 23.29 29.28
CA GLU A 437 4.96 24.50 28.48
C GLU A 437 5.87 24.30 27.24
N HIS A 438 5.95 25.31 26.40
CA HIS A 438 6.78 25.28 25.19
C HIS A 438 8.26 25.09 25.55
N THR A 439 8.88 24.02 25.02
CA THR A 439 10.28 23.65 25.29
C THR A 439 10.66 23.56 26.75
N GLU A 440 9.71 23.18 27.62
CA GLU A 440 9.93 22.99 29.04
C GLU A 440 11.09 22.03 29.31
N ALA A 441 11.88 22.33 30.32
CA ALA A 441 13.01 21.51 30.72
C ALA A 441 12.54 20.19 31.36
N VAL A 442 13.22 19.13 31.03
CA VAL A 442 13.01 17.78 31.61
C VAL A 442 14.29 17.33 32.31
N THR A 443 14.15 16.59 33.41
CA THR A 443 15.29 15.98 34.08
C THR A 443 15.66 14.69 33.40
N GLY A 444 16.83 14.65 32.75
CA GLY A 444 17.41 13.46 32.12
C GLY A 444 18.43 12.77 33.00
N ASP A 445 18.62 11.49 32.80
CA ASP A 445 19.66 10.67 33.43
C ASP A 445 20.81 10.31 32.47
N GLY A 446 20.71 10.70 31.21
CA GLY A 446 21.67 10.38 30.14
C GLY A 446 21.52 8.97 29.56
N VAL A 447 20.50 8.20 29.95
CA VAL A 447 20.27 6.81 29.53
C VAL A 447 18.84 6.57 29.05
N GLY A 448 17.86 7.00 29.83
CA GLY A 448 16.43 6.88 29.54
C GLY A 448 16.02 7.82 28.43
N GLY A 449 15.08 7.38 27.57
CA GLY A 449 14.60 8.18 26.45
C GLY A 449 13.34 7.62 25.83
N LEU A 450 13.04 8.08 24.62
CA LEU A 450 11.93 7.58 23.80
C LEU A 450 12.41 7.27 22.37
N TYR A 451 11.62 6.51 21.63
CA TYR A 451 11.98 6.07 20.29
C TYR A 451 11.26 6.90 19.23
N LEU A 452 12.00 7.24 18.17
CA LEU A 452 11.53 8.05 17.04
C LEU A 452 11.83 7.36 15.72
N TRP A 453 10.92 7.55 14.76
CA TRP A 453 11.07 7.11 13.39
C TRP A 453 10.25 7.98 12.46
N GLN A 454 10.70 8.18 11.21
CA GLN A 454 9.97 8.79 10.09
C GLN A 454 9.32 10.14 10.46
N ALA A 455 10.15 11.15 10.69
CA ALA A 455 9.68 12.53 10.84
C ALA A 455 9.33 13.15 9.49
N GLN A 456 8.26 13.96 9.46
CA GLN A 456 7.78 14.62 8.25
C GLN A 456 7.27 16.02 8.56
N TRP A 457 7.82 17.00 7.85
CA TRP A 457 7.33 18.37 7.81
C TRP A 457 6.89 18.69 6.40
N GLU A 458 5.60 18.88 6.21
CA GLU A 458 4.99 19.03 4.89
C GLU A 458 3.99 20.19 4.85
N ASN A 459 3.88 20.85 3.69
CA ASN A 459 2.88 21.88 3.46
C ASN A 459 1.48 21.26 3.44
N GLY A 460 0.54 21.84 4.18
CA GLY A 460 -0.88 21.43 4.22
C GLY A 460 -1.40 21.21 5.61
N THR A 461 -2.71 20.98 5.71
CA THR A 461 -3.49 20.89 6.94
C THR A 461 -3.75 19.46 7.43
N PHE A 462 -3.01 18.47 6.92
CA PHE A 462 -3.11 17.07 7.33
C PHE A 462 -1.83 16.31 6.98
N ALA A 463 -1.54 15.26 7.73
CA ALA A 463 -0.41 14.38 7.46
C ALA A 463 -0.74 13.43 6.30
N SER A 464 0.12 13.41 5.30
CA SER A 464 0.05 12.43 4.21
C SER A 464 0.80 11.14 4.56
N SER A 465 0.74 10.11 3.70
CA SER A 465 1.54 8.90 3.93
C SER A 465 3.05 9.24 4.00
N PRO A 466 3.84 8.45 4.73
CA PRO A 466 5.25 8.75 4.96
C PRO A 466 6.05 8.97 3.67
N ILE A 467 6.90 9.98 3.67
CA ILE A 467 7.83 10.33 2.60
C ILE A 467 9.23 10.22 3.17
N THR A 468 9.93 9.15 2.82
CA THR A 468 11.31 8.94 3.29
C THR A 468 12.26 9.91 2.61
N THR A 469 13.12 10.51 3.42
CA THR A 469 14.21 11.38 2.96
C THR A 469 15.56 10.84 3.46
N THR A 470 16.60 11.14 2.70
CA THR A 470 17.99 10.87 3.07
C THR A 470 18.76 12.19 3.23
N THR A 471 19.75 12.46 2.39
CA THR A 471 20.56 13.69 2.43
C THR A 471 19.89 14.88 1.73
N THR A 472 18.75 14.66 1.08
CA THR A 472 17.94 15.67 0.40
C THR A 472 16.48 15.56 0.78
N THR A 473 15.73 16.65 0.63
CA THR A 473 14.26 16.62 0.70
C THR A 473 13.69 15.70 -0.38
N ALA A 474 12.53 15.13 -0.15
CA ALA A 474 11.89 14.26 -1.11
C ALA A 474 10.47 14.72 -1.42
N THR A 475 10.11 14.64 -2.69
CA THR A 475 8.77 14.92 -3.18
C THR A 475 8.07 13.62 -3.53
N ARG A 476 6.94 13.32 -2.88
CA ARG A 476 6.01 12.31 -3.37
C ARG A 476 5.08 12.97 -4.37
N ASN A 477 5.11 12.49 -5.61
CA ASN A 477 4.23 12.96 -6.67
C ASN A 477 2.78 12.51 -6.42
N TRP A 478 1.87 13.08 -7.17
CA TRP A 478 0.44 12.80 -7.13
C TRP A 478 0.15 11.37 -7.59
N ASP A 479 -0.86 10.76 -7.03
CA ASP A 479 -1.48 9.57 -7.60
C ASP A 479 -2.42 10.03 -8.72
N ILE A 480 -2.18 9.57 -9.95
CA ILE A 480 -3.01 9.87 -11.11
C ILE A 480 -3.59 8.56 -11.62
N LEU A 481 -4.90 8.42 -11.55
CA LEU A 481 -5.62 7.27 -12.08
C LEU A 481 -6.62 7.75 -13.14
N SER A 482 -6.54 7.18 -14.32
CA SER A 482 -7.54 7.41 -15.37
C SER A 482 -7.87 6.13 -16.15
N TYR A 483 -9.08 6.09 -16.69
CA TYR A 483 -9.56 5.06 -17.57
C TYR A 483 -9.97 5.67 -18.90
N ASN A 484 -9.42 5.16 -19.99
CA ASN A 484 -9.92 5.49 -21.33
C ASN A 484 -11.20 4.67 -21.58
N VAL A 485 -12.33 5.35 -21.61
CA VAL A 485 -13.65 4.74 -21.76
C VAL A 485 -14.33 5.16 -23.06
N ALA A 486 -13.56 5.51 -24.07
CA ALA A 486 -14.12 5.79 -25.40
C ALA A 486 -15.07 4.66 -25.81
N ASN A 487 -16.29 4.99 -26.18
CA ASN A 487 -17.41 4.10 -26.49
C ASN A 487 -18.13 3.45 -25.26
N VAL A 488 -17.70 3.72 -24.02
CA VAL A 488 -18.41 3.24 -22.82
C VAL A 488 -19.48 4.23 -22.36
N ILE A 489 -19.30 5.52 -22.64
CA ILE A 489 -20.20 6.58 -22.17
C ILE A 489 -20.80 7.31 -23.35
N SER A 490 -22.14 7.40 -23.36
CA SER A 490 -22.94 8.10 -24.38
C SER A 490 -23.60 9.36 -23.81
N ASN A 491 -24.42 10.01 -24.62
CA ASN A 491 -25.19 11.20 -24.24
C ASN A 491 -26.12 11.01 -23.04
N TYR A 492 -26.29 9.80 -22.55
CA TYR A 492 -27.01 9.47 -21.31
C TYR A 492 -26.31 8.33 -20.62
N GLY A 493 -26.39 8.31 -19.29
CA GLY A 493 -25.75 7.32 -18.48
C GLY A 493 -25.88 7.62 -16.99
N ALA A 494 -25.20 6.82 -16.20
CA ALA A 494 -24.99 7.07 -14.80
C ALA A 494 -23.59 6.64 -14.37
N VAL A 495 -23.10 7.26 -13.32
CA VAL A 495 -21.88 6.86 -12.61
C VAL A 495 -22.19 6.73 -11.13
N TYR A 496 -21.54 5.78 -10.48
CA TYR A 496 -21.58 5.59 -9.04
C TYR A 496 -20.17 5.40 -8.51
N LEU A 497 -19.86 5.94 -7.34
CA LEU A 497 -18.64 5.70 -6.62
C LEU A 497 -18.85 5.86 -5.11
N GLU A 498 -17.98 5.21 -4.36
CA GLU A 498 -17.87 5.39 -2.91
C GLU A 498 -16.55 6.05 -2.59
N PHE A 499 -16.57 7.05 -1.71
CA PHE A 499 -15.37 7.71 -1.26
C PHE A 499 -15.46 8.14 0.21
N THR A 500 -14.32 8.27 0.88
CA THR A 500 -14.24 8.83 2.23
C THR A 500 -13.09 9.80 2.35
N MET A 501 -13.28 10.84 3.14
CA MET A 501 -12.24 11.82 3.47
C MET A 501 -11.54 11.42 4.76
N TRP A 502 -10.23 11.62 4.80
CA TRP A 502 -9.44 11.50 6.04
C TRP A 502 -9.59 12.75 6.94
N PHE A 503 -9.87 13.90 6.35
CA PHE A 503 -10.03 15.18 7.06
C PHE A 503 -11.03 16.06 6.31
N VAL A 504 -11.62 17.00 7.03
CA VAL A 504 -12.49 18.04 6.46
C VAL A 504 -11.63 19.27 6.18
N PRO A 505 -11.57 19.74 4.92
CA PRO A 505 -10.84 20.97 4.61
C PRO A 505 -11.44 22.17 5.36
N THR A 506 -10.63 22.95 6.05
CA THR A 506 -11.07 24.17 6.75
C THR A 506 -11.02 25.43 5.89
N VAL A 507 -10.52 25.35 4.66
CA VAL A 507 -10.27 26.50 3.77
C VAL A 507 -10.89 26.27 2.39
N TRP A 508 -11.42 27.32 1.81
CA TRP A 508 -12.04 27.54 0.49
C TRP A 508 -11.33 26.84 -0.70
N VAL A 509 -11.34 25.52 -0.80
CA VAL A 509 -10.75 24.81 -1.93
C VAL A 509 -11.70 23.71 -2.39
N ASP A 510 -12.19 23.83 -3.62
CA ASP A 510 -12.91 22.76 -4.29
C ASP A 510 -12.00 21.57 -4.51
N ARG A 511 -12.42 20.38 -4.07
CA ARG A 511 -11.70 19.13 -4.19
C ARG A 511 -12.41 18.19 -5.16
N ARG A 512 -11.77 17.81 -6.25
CA ARG A 512 -12.37 17.01 -7.31
C ARG A 512 -12.21 15.52 -7.02
N VAL A 513 -13.32 14.85 -6.80
CA VAL A 513 -13.34 13.40 -6.50
C VAL A 513 -13.27 12.59 -7.78
N PHE A 514 -13.97 13.04 -8.79
CA PHE A 514 -14.22 12.27 -9.99
C PHE A 514 -14.55 13.21 -11.16
N TRP A 515 -14.09 12.82 -12.34
CA TRP A 515 -14.29 13.62 -13.53
C TRP A 515 -14.53 12.73 -14.76
N LEU A 516 -15.64 12.97 -15.42
CA LEU A 516 -15.90 12.50 -16.77
C LEU A 516 -15.55 13.62 -17.75
N THR A 517 -14.65 13.38 -18.68
CA THR A 517 -14.19 14.42 -19.58
C THR A 517 -14.07 13.98 -21.03
N ALA A 518 -14.40 14.88 -21.95
CA ALA A 518 -13.94 14.83 -23.32
C ALA A 518 -12.77 15.82 -23.52
N ASN A 519 -12.75 16.91 -22.77
CA ASN A 519 -11.69 17.92 -22.70
C ASN A 519 -11.96 18.82 -21.48
N THR A 520 -11.08 19.77 -21.20
CA THR A 520 -11.16 20.67 -20.04
C THR A 520 -12.46 21.48 -19.96
N ASN A 521 -13.14 21.70 -21.09
CA ASN A 521 -14.36 22.52 -21.17
C ASN A 521 -15.64 21.66 -21.17
N ASN A 522 -15.57 20.40 -21.58
CA ASN A 522 -16.72 19.50 -21.64
C ASN A 522 -16.53 18.40 -20.58
N ARG A 523 -17.19 18.57 -19.42
CA ARG A 523 -16.97 17.72 -18.26
C ARG A 523 -18.20 17.60 -17.36
N LEU A 524 -18.29 16.47 -16.68
CA LEU A 524 -19.13 16.28 -15.51
C LEU A 524 -18.20 15.89 -14.34
N GLN A 525 -18.24 16.67 -13.26
CA GLN A 525 -17.35 16.43 -12.11
C GLN A 525 -18.14 16.33 -10.81
N ILE A 526 -17.64 15.50 -9.89
CA ILE A 526 -18.05 15.46 -8.50
C ILE A 526 -16.96 16.15 -7.69
N THR A 527 -17.33 17.16 -6.93
CA THR A 527 -16.41 17.99 -6.15
C THR A 527 -16.87 17.99 -4.69
N GLY A 528 -15.96 17.81 -3.75
CA GLY A 528 -16.21 18.16 -2.36
C GLY A 528 -15.89 19.64 -2.16
N SER A 529 -16.82 20.42 -1.62
CA SER A 529 -16.61 21.85 -1.36
C SER A 529 -16.60 22.15 0.13
N SER A 530 -15.68 23.00 0.53
CA SER A 530 -15.60 23.52 1.91
C SER A 530 -16.31 24.88 2.08
N ILE A 531 -16.86 25.43 1.01
CA ILE A 531 -17.41 26.80 1.00
C ILE A 531 -18.59 26.97 1.96
N THR A 532 -19.36 25.91 2.15
CA THR A 532 -20.54 25.91 3.03
C THR A 532 -20.68 24.55 3.71
N THR A 533 -19.80 24.22 4.66
CA THR A 533 -19.95 23.01 5.49
C THR A 533 -20.06 21.69 4.72
N ASN A 534 -18.92 21.18 4.24
CA ASN A 534 -18.77 19.77 3.77
C ASN A 534 -19.81 19.28 2.77
N THR A 535 -20.13 20.06 1.78
CA THR A 535 -21.13 19.70 0.74
C THR A 535 -20.46 19.02 -0.45
N THR A 536 -21.17 18.07 -1.06
CA THR A 536 -20.80 17.51 -2.37
C THR A 536 -21.49 18.29 -3.48
N ILE A 537 -20.74 18.71 -4.47
CA ILE A 537 -21.22 19.52 -5.60
C ILE A 537 -21.05 18.74 -6.89
N ILE A 538 -22.08 18.68 -7.73
CA ILE A 538 -21.91 18.35 -9.13
C ILE A 538 -21.63 19.65 -9.91
N THR A 539 -20.61 19.62 -10.72
CA THR A 539 -20.38 20.66 -11.71
C THR A 539 -20.45 20.06 -13.10
N VAL A 540 -21.30 20.61 -13.94
CA VAL A 540 -21.37 20.28 -15.36
C VAL A 540 -20.82 21.46 -16.14
N GLY A 541 -19.85 21.23 -17.00
CA GLY A 541 -19.22 22.25 -17.84
C GLY A 541 -19.52 22.00 -19.32
N ASN A 542 -19.92 23.05 -20.04
CA ASN A 542 -20.04 23.07 -21.49
C ASN A 542 -19.38 24.34 -22.01
N GLY A 543 -18.22 24.17 -22.63
CA GLY A 543 -17.42 25.33 -23.07
C GLY A 543 -16.98 26.20 -21.88
N SER A 544 -17.34 27.47 -21.90
CA SER A 544 -17.01 28.45 -20.85
C SER A 544 -18.04 28.53 -19.72
N SER A 545 -19.17 27.82 -19.82
CA SER A 545 -20.23 27.89 -18.81
C SER A 545 -20.12 26.73 -17.81
N VAL A 546 -20.16 27.04 -16.53
CA VAL A 546 -20.22 26.07 -15.42
C VAL A 546 -21.60 26.15 -14.81
N LEU A 547 -22.32 25.03 -14.86
CA LEU A 547 -23.60 24.85 -14.18
C LEU A 547 -23.34 24.02 -12.93
N SER A 548 -23.76 24.48 -11.77
CA SER A 548 -23.54 23.75 -10.51
C SER A 548 -24.86 23.53 -9.78
N THR A 549 -24.96 22.37 -9.11
CA THR A 549 -26.02 22.12 -8.13
C THR A 549 -25.42 21.61 -6.83
N ASN A 550 -25.96 22.03 -5.71
CA ASN A 550 -25.51 21.65 -4.39
C ASN A 550 -26.47 20.62 -3.79
N LEU A 551 -25.93 19.51 -3.33
CA LEU A 551 -26.62 18.61 -2.42
C LEU A 551 -26.05 18.79 -1.01
N TRP A 552 -26.94 19.09 -0.07
CA TRP A 552 -26.62 19.43 1.31
C TRP A 552 -26.41 18.20 2.19
N ASN A 553 -25.59 17.24 1.75
CA ASN A 553 -25.25 16.11 2.61
C ASN A 553 -23.82 16.26 3.09
N VAL A 554 -23.66 16.33 4.40
CA VAL A 554 -22.36 16.43 5.07
C VAL A 554 -21.54 15.20 4.77
N VAL A 555 -20.33 15.39 4.24
CA VAL A 555 -19.35 14.33 4.12
C VAL A 555 -18.61 14.24 5.44
N SER A 556 -18.83 13.17 6.19
CA SER A 556 -18.15 12.93 7.45
C SER A 556 -16.76 12.32 7.22
N THR A 557 -15.80 12.65 8.07
CA THR A 557 -14.49 11.96 8.08
C THR A 557 -14.67 10.49 8.45
N ASN A 558 -13.90 9.62 7.83
CA ASN A 558 -13.91 8.16 8.05
C ASN A 558 -15.22 7.42 7.73
N THR A 559 -16.22 8.09 7.16
CA THR A 559 -17.46 7.48 6.71
C THR A 559 -17.54 7.56 5.18
N TYR A 560 -17.91 6.48 4.52
CA TYR A 560 -18.06 6.47 3.07
C TYR A 560 -19.31 7.24 2.65
N SER A 561 -19.11 8.20 1.78
CA SER A 561 -20.20 8.80 1.00
C SER A 561 -20.43 7.97 -0.25
N LYS A 562 -21.65 7.53 -0.48
CA LYS A 562 -22.09 6.84 -1.68
C LYS A 562 -22.76 7.84 -2.59
N VAL A 563 -22.19 8.06 -3.76
CA VAL A 563 -22.67 9.08 -4.70
C VAL A 563 -22.92 8.47 -6.07
N ALA A 564 -24.06 8.77 -6.65
CA ALA A 564 -24.33 8.51 -8.06
C ALA A 564 -24.73 9.80 -8.78
N VAL A 565 -24.38 9.88 -10.06
CA VAL A 565 -24.83 10.94 -10.97
C VAL A 565 -25.45 10.30 -12.18
N LYS A 566 -26.66 10.73 -12.54
CA LYS A 566 -27.40 10.33 -13.73
C LYS A 566 -27.55 11.52 -14.66
N TRP A 567 -27.30 11.32 -15.94
CA TRP A 567 -27.50 12.36 -16.96
C TRP A 567 -28.28 11.84 -18.16
N VAL A 568 -29.02 12.75 -18.78
CA VAL A 568 -29.78 12.51 -19.99
C VAL A 568 -29.43 13.62 -20.98
N ASN A 569 -29.14 13.25 -22.22
CA ASN A 569 -28.63 14.13 -23.27
C ASN A 569 -29.35 15.46 -23.35
N GLY A 570 -28.62 16.53 -23.12
CA GLY A 570 -29.08 17.91 -23.35
C GLY A 570 -30.16 18.42 -22.40
N TRP A 571 -30.63 17.62 -21.41
CA TRP A 571 -31.81 17.94 -20.64
C TRP A 571 -31.60 17.96 -19.12
N VAL A 572 -31.09 16.88 -18.52
CA VAL A 572 -31.14 16.77 -17.06
C VAL A 572 -29.93 15.96 -16.52
N ALA A 573 -29.28 16.48 -15.49
CA ALA A 573 -28.44 15.69 -14.60
C ALA A 573 -29.00 15.75 -13.17
N ASN A 574 -28.91 14.62 -12.47
CA ASN A 574 -29.28 14.50 -11.07
C ASN A 574 -28.14 13.82 -10.29
N MET A 575 -27.94 14.23 -9.05
CA MET A 575 -27.10 13.53 -8.09
C MET A 575 -27.97 12.79 -7.09
N PHE A 576 -27.47 11.62 -6.71
CA PHE A 576 -28.00 10.81 -5.63
C PHE A 576 -26.88 10.63 -4.60
N GLN A 577 -27.18 10.92 -3.35
CA GLN A 577 -26.23 10.77 -2.26
C GLN A 577 -26.95 10.36 -0.98
N ASN A 578 -26.45 9.31 -0.32
CA ASN A 578 -27.03 8.82 0.93
C ASN A 578 -28.55 8.66 0.86
N GLY A 579 -29.07 8.08 -0.22
CA GLY A 579 -30.50 7.83 -0.47
C GLY A 579 -31.33 9.04 -0.93
N SER A 580 -30.75 10.23 -1.00
CA SER A 580 -31.46 11.46 -1.44
C SER A 580 -31.15 11.78 -2.91
N LYS A 581 -32.13 12.40 -3.60
CA LYS A 581 -32.01 12.88 -4.99
C LYS A 581 -31.97 14.41 -5.05
N SER A 582 -31.07 14.99 -5.85
CA SER A 582 -31.02 16.44 -6.09
C SER A 582 -32.13 16.93 -7.00
N THR A 583 -32.30 18.25 -7.03
CA THR A 583 -33.05 18.93 -8.11
C THR A 583 -32.35 18.72 -9.46
N ASN A 584 -33.11 18.89 -10.54
CA ASN A 584 -32.57 18.78 -11.89
C ASN A 584 -31.65 19.97 -12.22
N ILE A 585 -30.56 19.71 -12.91
CA ILE A 585 -29.74 20.73 -13.57
C ILE A 585 -29.66 20.45 -15.07
N SER A 586 -29.49 21.50 -15.87
CA SER A 586 -29.28 21.33 -17.30
C SER A 586 -27.96 20.59 -17.57
N SER A 587 -28.03 19.53 -18.36
CA SER A 587 -26.84 18.76 -18.77
C SER A 587 -26.55 19.03 -20.24
N PRO A 588 -25.34 19.49 -20.59
CA PRO A 588 -24.93 19.54 -21.99
C PRO A 588 -24.70 18.13 -22.53
N SER A 589 -24.72 18.01 -23.85
CA SER A 589 -24.25 16.80 -24.53
C SER A 589 -22.72 16.69 -24.35
N VAL A 590 -22.26 15.74 -23.56
CA VAL A 590 -20.83 15.49 -23.34
C VAL A 590 -20.48 14.11 -23.89
N ALA A 591 -19.68 14.07 -24.96
CA ALA A 591 -19.05 12.84 -25.39
C ALA A 591 -17.86 12.55 -24.45
N VAL A 592 -18.02 11.59 -23.53
CA VAL A 592 -16.99 11.26 -22.56
C VAL A 592 -16.04 10.23 -23.12
N THR A 593 -14.74 10.52 -23.10
CA THR A 593 -13.68 9.62 -23.56
C THR A 593 -12.80 9.10 -22.43
N GLN A 594 -12.87 9.73 -21.25
CA GLN A 594 -12.00 9.41 -20.14
C GLN A 594 -12.70 9.59 -18.79
N ILE A 595 -12.38 8.73 -17.87
CA ILE A 595 -12.69 8.84 -16.44
C ILE A 595 -11.39 9.15 -15.71
N ASP A 596 -11.36 10.26 -14.99
CA ASP A 596 -10.27 10.61 -14.10
C ASP A 596 -10.73 10.47 -12.64
N VAL A 597 -9.90 9.85 -11.83
CA VAL A 597 -10.19 9.55 -10.43
C VAL A 597 -9.20 10.28 -9.54
N GLY A 598 -9.69 11.19 -8.71
CA GLY A 598 -8.95 11.83 -7.63
C GLY A 598 -8.08 13.01 -8.02
N ASN A 599 -7.37 13.01 -9.13
CA ASN A 599 -6.48 14.10 -9.53
C ASN A 599 -6.84 14.71 -10.87
N VAL A 600 -7.51 15.82 -10.84
CA VAL A 600 -7.92 16.51 -12.05
C VAL A 600 -7.63 18.01 -11.98
N GLY A 601 -6.83 18.51 -12.93
CA GLY A 601 -6.63 19.92 -13.13
C GLY A 601 -6.02 20.66 -11.94
N GLY A 602 -5.10 20.02 -11.19
CA GLY A 602 -4.32 20.67 -10.14
C GLY A 602 -5.04 20.89 -8.80
N ALA A 603 -6.24 20.32 -8.60
CA ALA A 603 -6.98 20.35 -7.32
C ALA A 603 -7.25 18.94 -6.78
N PRO A 604 -6.20 18.17 -6.46
CA PRO A 604 -6.31 16.78 -6.08
C PRO A 604 -6.89 16.60 -4.68
N LEU A 605 -7.40 15.39 -4.41
CA LEU A 605 -7.96 14.96 -3.13
C LEU A 605 -7.02 14.02 -2.39
N PHE A 606 -7.17 13.98 -1.08
CA PHE A 606 -6.68 12.92 -0.22
C PHE A 606 -7.87 12.04 0.18
N TRP A 607 -8.07 10.93 -0.53
CA TRP A 607 -9.28 10.13 -0.44
C TRP A 607 -9.01 8.66 -0.60
N TYR A 608 -9.87 7.85 0.03
CA TYR A 608 -10.06 6.47 -0.35
C TYR A 608 -11.25 6.39 -1.29
N ILE A 609 -11.09 5.67 -2.39
CA ILE A 609 -12.13 5.49 -3.41
C ILE A 609 -12.32 4.01 -3.67
N LYS A 610 -13.58 3.59 -3.76
CA LYS A 610 -13.94 2.22 -4.14
C LYS A 610 -15.25 2.17 -4.93
N ASN A 611 -15.54 1.00 -5.53
CA ASN A 611 -16.80 0.70 -6.22
C ASN A 611 -17.18 1.71 -7.31
N LEU A 612 -16.24 2.04 -8.21
CA LEU A 612 -16.54 2.87 -9.37
C LEU A 612 -17.34 2.07 -10.41
N LYS A 613 -18.56 2.52 -10.73
CA LYS A 613 -19.45 1.91 -11.73
C LYS A 613 -19.94 2.95 -12.72
N VAL A 614 -20.09 2.55 -13.99
CA VAL A 614 -20.67 3.40 -15.05
C VAL A 614 -21.67 2.59 -15.85
N TRP A 615 -22.81 3.17 -16.17
CA TRP A 615 -23.86 2.58 -16.98
C TRP A 615 -24.14 3.43 -18.21
N LYS A 616 -24.23 2.79 -19.37
CA LYS A 616 -24.77 3.38 -20.62
C LYS A 616 -26.29 3.53 -20.56
N SER A 617 -26.94 2.54 -19.94
CA SER A 617 -28.36 2.56 -19.66
C SER A 617 -28.57 2.78 -18.16
N PRO A 618 -28.78 4.03 -17.74
CA PRO A 618 -28.76 4.36 -16.32
C PRO A 618 -29.86 3.60 -15.56
N PRO A 619 -29.60 3.15 -14.33
CA PRO A 619 -30.60 2.64 -13.42
C PRO A 619 -31.73 3.65 -13.21
N THR A 620 -32.87 3.19 -12.71
CA THR A 620 -33.97 4.06 -12.30
C THR A 620 -33.56 4.95 -11.12
N ASP A 621 -34.27 6.01 -10.88
CA ASP A 621 -34.01 6.91 -9.76
C ASP A 621 -34.13 6.18 -8.41
N SER A 622 -35.12 5.30 -8.26
CA SER A 622 -35.29 4.48 -7.05
C SER A 622 -34.15 3.49 -6.83
N GLU A 623 -33.63 2.90 -7.91
CA GLU A 623 -32.44 2.03 -7.82
C GLU A 623 -31.21 2.82 -7.40
N LEU A 624 -30.99 4.01 -7.96
CA LEU A 624 -29.85 4.87 -7.58
C LEU A 624 -29.99 5.40 -6.15
N GLN A 625 -31.20 5.73 -5.70
CA GLN A 625 -31.44 6.07 -4.30
C GLN A 625 -31.09 4.90 -3.36
N ALA A 626 -31.56 3.69 -3.69
CA ALA A 626 -31.26 2.48 -2.91
C ALA A 626 -29.75 2.17 -2.90
N LEU A 627 -29.06 2.31 -4.05
CA LEU A 627 -27.62 2.08 -4.18
C LEU A 627 -26.81 3.07 -3.34
N THR A 628 -27.28 4.30 -3.22
CA THR A 628 -26.61 5.37 -2.45
C THR A 628 -27.02 5.43 -0.99
N THR A 629 -27.94 4.59 -0.52
CA THR A 629 -28.28 4.49 0.91
C THR A 629 -27.09 3.92 1.70
N LEU A 630 -26.80 4.48 2.88
CA LEU A 630 -25.67 4.10 3.74
C LEU A 630 -25.90 2.75 4.43
#